data_068f20e6523d91509b54f8e08c41fafd
#
_entry.id   068f20e6523d91509b54f8e08c41fafd
#
_cell.length_a   1.000
_cell.length_b   1.000
_cell.length_c   1.000
_cell.angle_alpha   90.00
_cell.angle_beta   90.00
_cell.angle_gamma   90.00
#
_symmetry.space_group_name_H-M   'P 1'
#
loop_
_entity.id
_entity.type
_entity.pdbx_description
1 polymer ?
#
loop_
_entity_poly.entity_id
_entity_poly.type
_entity_poly.pdbx_seq_one_letter_code
_entity_poly.pdbx_strand_id
1 'polypeptide(L)'
;SCLTNKYAEGYPGKRYYGGCEFVDIAEDLAISRAKKLFGAHYVNVQPHSGSQANAAVMMALLSPGDVFMGMALPHGGHLTHGSKVNFSGKLYQPVS
;
A
#
# COMPACT_ATOMS: atom_id res chain seq x y z
N SER A 1 18.98 5.31 -3.77
CA SER A 1 18.66 6.18 -4.89
C SER A 1 18.90 7.65 -4.51
N CYS A 2 19.02 8.53 -5.47
CA CYS A 2 19.18 9.96 -5.21
C CYS A 2 17.94 10.61 -4.57
N LEU A 3 16.83 9.90 -4.53
CA LEU A 3 15.59 10.38 -3.90
C LEU A 3 15.50 10.08 -2.40
N THR A 4 16.38 9.26 -1.86
CA THR A 4 16.28 8.80 -0.45
C THR A 4 16.71 9.85 0.58
N ASN A 5 17.41 10.88 0.19
CA ASN A 5 17.88 11.93 1.09
C ASN A 5 16.90 13.10 1.23
N LYS A 6 15.74 13.03 0.59
CA LYS A 6 14.75 14.10 0.64
C LYS A 6 13.53 13.69 1.47
N TYR A 7 13.28 14.40 2.55
CA TYR A 7 12.04 14.31 3.30
C TYR A 7 10.90 14.87 2.44
N ALA A 8 9.94 14.01 2.12
CA ALA A 8 8.80 14.33 1.24
C ALA A 8 7.47 13.95 1.89
N GLU A 9 7.33 14.25 3.18
CA GLU A 9 6.09 13.96 3.91
C GLU A 9 4.93 14.75 3.33
N GLY A 10 3.79 14.08 3.18
CA GLY A 10 2.60 14.61 2.54
C GLY A 10 2.44 14.06 1.12
N TYR A 11 1.64 14.75 0.31
CA TYR A 11 1.36 14.35 -1.07
C TYR A 11 1.87 15.40 -2.06
N PRO A 12 2.01 15.07 -3.35
CA PRO A 12 2.41 16.06 -4.36
C PRO A 12 1.62 17.35 -4.27
N GLY A 13 2.30 18.48 -4.27
CA GLY A 13 1.71 19.81 -4.11
C GLY A 13 1.24 20.15 -2.69
N LYS A 14 1.29 19.20 -1.76
CA LYS A 14 0.86 19.36 -0.35
C LYS A 14 1.89 18.78 0.61
N ARG A 15 3.15 19.12 0.41
CA ARG A 15 4.26 18.65 1.26
C ARG A 15 4.42 19.51 2.51
N TYR A 16 4.90 18.91 3.59
CA TYR A 16 5.26 19.64 4.81
C TYR A 16 6.58 20.39 4.69
N TYR A 17 7.44 19.96 3.77
CA TYR A 17 8.78 20.55 3.58
C TYR A 17 8.94 21.11 2.18
N GLY A 18 9.77 22.16 2.03
CA GLY A 18 10.13 22.71 0.74
C GLY A 18 11.11 21.81 -0.03
N GLY A 19 11.32 22.11 -1.31
CA GLY A 19 12.28 21.40 -2.16
C GLY A 19 11.79 20.05 -2.68
N CYS A 20 10.48 19.83 -2.72
CA CYS A 20 9.88 18.57 -3.16
C CYS A 20 9.37 18.58 -4.60
N GLU A 21 9.61 19.64 -5.35
CA GLU A 21 9.09 19.81 -6.72
C GLU A 21 9.51 18.69 -7.67
N PHE A 22 10.72 18.18 -7.54
CA PHE A 22 11.21 17.09 -8.40
C PHE A 22 10.71 15.72 -7.93
N VAL A 23 10.61 15.52 -6.63
CA VAL A 23 10.01 14.31 -6.04
C VAL A 23 8.54 14.24 -6.40
N ASP A 24 7.84 15.37 -6.41
CA ASP A 24 6.44 15.47 -6.82
C ASP A 24 6.24 14.99 -8.26
N ILE A 25 7.14 15.37 -9.17
CA ILE A 25 7.08 14.92 -10.57
C ILE A 25 7.17 13.39 -10.65
N ALA A 26 8.09 12.77 -9.91
CA ALA A 26 8.25 11.33 -9.89
C ALA A 26 7.01 10.62 -9.33
N GLU A 27 6.46 11.12 -8.22
CA GLU A 27 5.28 10.53 -7.60
C GLU A 27 4.03 10.72 -8.46
N ASP A 28 3.80 11.91 -9.00
CA ASP A 28 2.67 12.18 -9.91
C ASP A 28 2.73 11.30 -11.17
N LEU A 29 3.92 11.08 -11.71
CA LEU A 29 4.11 10.20 -12.86
C LEU A 29 3.74 8.75 -12.52
N ALA A 30 4.16 8.25 -11.36
CA ALA A 30 3.81 6.91 -10.88
C ALA A 30 2.30 6.77 -10.70
N ILE A 31 1.64 7.75 -10.07
CA ILE A 31 0.20 7.77 -9.86
C ILE A 31 -0.55 7.75 -11.20
N SER A 32 -0.17 8.62 -12.13
CA SER A 32 -0.86 8.71 -13.43
C SER A 32 -0.71 7.44 -14.26
N ARG A 33 0.47 6.84 -14.25
CA ARG A 33 0.72 5.57 -14.96
C ARG A 33 -0.04 4.41 -14.33
N ALA A 34 -0.09 4.31 -13.02
CA ALA A 34 -0.86 3.27 -12.34
C ALA A 34 -2.37 3.44 -12.59
N LYS A 35 -2.89 4.67 -12.55
CA LYS A 35 -4.29 4.93 -12.93
C LYS A 35 -4.61 4.45 -14.34
N LYS A 36 -3.73 4.75 -15.29
CA LYS A 36 -3.91 4.34 -16.68
C LYS A 36 -3.82 2.83 -16.86
N LEU A 37 -2.85 2.20 -16.21
CA LEU A 37 -2.62 0.75 -16.32
C LEU A 37 -3.78 -0.07 -15.76
N PHE A 38 -4.29 0.31 -14.59
CA PHE A 38 -5.33 -0.44 -13.88
C PHE A 38 -6.75 0.12 -14.08
N GLY A 39 -6.91 1.23 -14.79
CA GLY A 39 -8.20 1.90 -14.92
C GLY A 39 -8.76 2.40 -13.59
N ALA A 40 -7.89 2.74 -12.65
CA ALA A 40 -8.27 3.12 -11.30
C ALA A 40 -8.56 4.63 -11.20
N HIS A 41 -9.56 4.99 -10.38
CA HIS A 41 -9.86 6.39 -10.08
C HIS A 41 -8.92 6.98 -9.02
N TYR A 42 -8.49 6.15 -8.08
CA TYR A 42 -7.61 6.55 -6.97
C TYR A 42 -6.41 5.62 -6.89
N VAL A 43 -5.22 6.18 -6.72
CA VAL A 43 -3.97 5.43 -6.61
C VAL A 43 -3.11 6.08 -5.54
N ASN A 44 -2.55 5.27 -4.66
CA ASN A 44 -1.53 5.66 -3.71
C ASN A 44 -0.28 4.81 -3.95
N VAL A 45 0.82 5.47 -4.28
CA VAL A 45 2.10 4.81 -4.60
C VAL A 45 3.12 4.94 -3.46
N GLN A 46 2.71 5.44 -2.29
CA GLN A 46 3.62 5.67 -1.17
C GLN A 46 4.02 4.43 -0.35
N PRO A 47 3.22 3.34 -0.28
CA PRO A 47 3.66 2.17 0.48
C PRO A 47 5.03 1.68 0.01
N HIS A 48 5.92 1.38 0.97
CA HIS A 48 7.28 0.93 0.67
C HIS A 48 7.35 -0.55 0.26
N SER A 49 6.26 -1.29 0.43
CA SER A 49 6.18 -2.72 0.11
C SER A 49 4.74 -3.16 -0.11
N GLY A 50 4.55 -4.31 -0.77
CA GLY A 50 3.24 -4.93 -0.88
C GLY A 50 2.64 -5.31 0.48
N SER A 51 3.47 -5.72 1.44
CA SER A 51 3.02 -6.02 2.81
C SER A 51 2.47 -4.78 3.50
N GLN A 52 3.13 -3.64 3.36
CA GLN A 52 2.62 -2.38 3.91
C GLN A 52 1.33 -1.95 3.21
N ALA A 53 1.24 -2.10 1.89
CA ALA A 53 0.03 -1.78 1.14
C ALA A 53 -1.16 -2.62 1.62
N ASN A 54 -0.98 -3.93 1.78
CA ASN A 54 -2.01 -4.81 2.31
C ASN A 54 -2.40 -4.47 3.75
N ALA A 55 -1.42 -4.15 4.60
CA ALA A 55 -1.68 -3.71 5.97
C ALA A 55 -2.52 -2.43 6.00
N ALA A 56 -2.22 -1.47 5.15
CA ALA A 56 -2.96 -0.22 5.05
C ALA A 56 -4.42 -0.47 4.62
N VAL A 57 -4.65 -1.33 3.63
CA VAL A 57 -6.00 -1.71 3.19
C VAL A 57 -6.79 -2.37 4.31
N MET A 58 -6.20 -3.33 5.00
CA MET A 58 -6.86 -4.02 6.12
C MET A 58 -7.18 -3.06 7.27
N MET A 59 -6.23 -2.18 7.62
CA MET A 59 -6.44 -1.19 8.67
C MET A 59 -7.56 -0.19 8.31
N ALA A 60 -7.68 0.17 7.04
CA ALA A 60 -8.72 1.09 6.57
C ALA A 60 -10.11 0.47 6.55
N LEU A 61 -10.23 -0.83 6.26
CA LEU A 61 -11.51 -1.48 5.98
C LEU A 61 -11.97 -2.43 7.08
N LEU A 62 -11.08 -2.90 7.94
CA LEU A 62 -11.37 -3.93 8.93
C LEU A 62 -11.04 -3.47 10.34
N SER A 63 -11.77 -4.02 11.31
CA SER A 63 -11.42 -3.97 12.73
C SER A 63 -10.77 -5.30 13.15
N PRO A 64 -9.91 -5.31 14.18
CA PRO A 64 -9.34 -6.56 14.69
C PRO A 64 -10.43 -7.59 14.99
N GLY A 65 -10.25 -8.82 14.54
CA GLY A 65 -11.22 -9.91 14.66
C GLY A 65 -12.19 -10.05 13.50
N ASP A 66 -12.23 -9.11 12.57
CA ASP A 66 -13.11 -9.20 11.40
C ASP A 66 -12.68 -10.36 10.47
N VAL A 67 -13.67 -10.93 9.80
CA VAL A 67 -13.46 -12.00 8.81
C VAL A 67 -13.18 -11.41 7.45
N PHE A 68 -12.18 -11.95 6.75
CA PHE A 68 -11.94 -11.63 5.35
C PHE A 68 -11.59 -12.87 4.56
N MET A 69 -11.83 -12.84 3.25
CA MET A 69 -11.46 -13.93 2.34
C MET A 69 -10.12 -13.62 1.69
N GLY A 70 -9.21 -14.60 1.71
CA GLY A 70 -7.89 -14.49 1.10
C GLY A 70 -7.53 -15.75 0.32
N MET A 71 -6.71 -15.59 -0.71
CA MET A 71 -6.22 -16.74 -1.48
C MET A 71 -5.23 -17.55 -0.66
N ALA A 72 -5.43 -18.85 -0.59
CA ALA A 72 -4.53 -19.76 0.12
C ALA A 72 -3.14 -19.81 -0.55
N LEU A 73 -2.09 -19.99 0.25
CA LEU A 73 -0.71 -20.07 -0.25
C LEU A 73 -0.51 -21.07 -1.39
N PRO A 74 -1.04 -22.31 -1.33
CA PRO A 74 -0.87 -23.27 -2.42
C PRO A 74 -1.54 -22.86 -3.73
N HIS A 75 -2.44 -21.89 -3.67
CA HIS A 75 -3.21 -21.41 -4.82
C HIS A 75 -2.71 -20.06 -5.35
N GLY A 76 -1.51 -19.64 -4.93
CA GLY A 76 -0.93 -18.38 -5.37
C GLY A 76 -1.12 -17.21 -4.39
N GLY A 77 -1.55 -17.49 -3.17
CA GLY A 77 -1.67 -16.49 -2.12
C GLY A 77 -0.32 -15.99 -1.61
N HIS A 78 -0.36 -14.93 -0.83
CA HIS A 78 0.80 -14.35 -0.16
C HIS A 78 0.63 -14.49 1.36
N LEU A 79 1.71 -14.40 2.12
CA LEU A 79 1.65 -14.46 3.59
C LEU A 79 0.70 -13.40 4.18
N THR A 80 0.62 -12.22 3.56
CA THR A 80 -0.27 -11.14 3.99
C THR A 80 -1.75 -11.38 3.67
N HIS A 81 -2.09 -12.51 3.06
CA HIS A 81 -3.47 -12.92 2.80
C HIS A 81 -4.05 -13.79 3.93
N GLY A 82 -3.53 -13.70 5.14
CA GLY A 82 -4.10 -14.35 6.31
C GLY A 82 -3.28 -15.50 6.88
N SER A 83 -2.01 -15.62 6.52
CA SER A 83 -1.13 -16.62 7.15
C SER A 83 -1.06 -16.41 8.66
N LYS A 84 -1.13 -17.49 9.43
CA LYS A 84 -1.09 -17.46 10.91
C LYS A 84 0.19 -16.85 11.47
N VAL A 85 1.27 -16.85 10.71
CA VAL A 85 2.55 -16.24 11.11
C VAL A 85 2.66 -14.77 10.73
N ASN A 86 1.71 -14.25 9.97
CA ASN A 86 1.66 -12.87 9.51
C ASN A 86 0.67 -12.05 10.34
N PHE A 87 0.82 -10.72 10.36
CA PHE A 87 -0.11 -9.82 11.04
C PHE A 87 -1.57 -10.06 10.64
N SER A 88 -1.80 -10.35 9.36
CA SER A 88 -3.15 -10.55 8.81
C SER A 88 -3.87 -11.74 9.42
N GLY A 89 -3.15 -12.83 9.70
CA GLY A 89 -3.73 -14.01 10.37
C GLY A 89 -3.75 -13.92 11.88
N LYS A 90 -3.02 -12.96 12.47
CA LYS A 90 -3.00 -12.73 13.92
C LYS A 90 -4.07 -11.76 14.38
N LEU A 91 -4.35 -10.72 13.59
CA LEU A 91 -5.30 -9.66 13.93
C LEU A 91 -6.71 -9.92 13.40
N TYR A 92 -6.83 -10.63 12.30
CA TYR A 92 -8.09 -10.86 11.60
C TYR A 92 -8.37 -12.34 11.46
N GLN A 93 -9.58 -12.70 11.01
CA GLN A 93 -10.01 -14.08 10.79
C GLN A 93 -10.06 -14.39 9.29
N PRO A 94 -8.96 -14.92 8.72
CA PRO A 94 -8.93 -15.25 7.30
C PRO A 94 -9.71 -16.53 7.02
N VAL A 95 -10.43 -16.53 5.90
CA VAL A 95 -11.02 -17.72 5.27
C VAL A 95 -10.52 -17.81 3.83
N SER A 96 -10.35 -19.00 3.34
CA SER A 96 -9.84 -19.24 1.99
C SER A 96 -10.72 -20.20 1.20
#